data_3e459f4c235fc8503698415e56f83985
#
_entry.id   3e459f4c235fc8503698415e56f83985
#
_cell.length_a   1.000
_cell.length_b   1.000
_cell.length_c   1.000
_cell.angle_alpha   90.00
_cell.angle_beta   90.00
_cell.angle_gamma   90.00
#
_symmetry.space_group_name_H-M   'P 1'
#
loop_
_entity.id
_entity.type
_entity.pdbx_description
1 polymer ?
#
loop_
_entity_poly.entity_id
_entity_poly.type
_entity_poly.pdbx_seq_one_letter_code
_entity_poly.pdbx_strand_id
1 'polypeptide(L)'
;TLGSIKIDYYFDTDDDTDIDIKDGSYVRKLDLNNALATTEFEANETKYRREYFVSRDADVAVIRLDADKSKMISVDIKLERPERVEYDTEDNAIVMFGQLKDGSDGDQGLKYLSKLTVENDGGKVLYEDNKIVVRDADKLTLIFSSATNYKNDNYVAFVDSLMDDAKSHSFKHLKKNHIKSYQELFNRVEVDFGEGITDNHPIDDRLLDFQDEDD
;
A
#
# COMPACT_ATOMS: atom_id res chain seq x y z
N THR A 1 -16.30 -0.77 0.20
CA THR A 1 -14.84 -1.03 0.24
C THR A 1 -14.58 -2.39 0.88
N LEU A 2 -13.50 -3.06 0.46
CA LEU A 2 -13.08 -4.33 1.06
C LEU A 2 -12.58 -4.11 2.49
N GLY A 3 -11.82 -3.06 2.72
CA GLY A 3 -11.22 -2.68 3.99
C GLY A 3 -10.13 -1.65 3.80
N SER A 4 -9.34 -1.43 4.85
CA SER A 4 -8.20 -0.50 4.86
C SER A 4 -6.98 -1.19 5.44
N ILE A 5 -5.80 -0.86 4.90
CA ILE A 5 -4.52 -1.13 5.53
C ILE A 5 -4.15 0.13 6.31
N LYS A 6 -4.11 0.02 7.63
CA LYS A 6 -3.70 1.12 8.51
C LYS A 6 -2.25 0.93 8.92
N ILE A 7 -1.43 1.98 8.79
CA ILE A 7 -0.02 1.98 9.16
C ILE A 7 0.20 3.13 10.12
N ASP A 8 0.41 2.80 11.39
CA ASP A 8 0.73 3.75 12.45
C ASP A 8 2.25 3.80 12.62
N TYR A 9 2.87 4.98 12.48
CA TYR A 9 4.31 5.19 12.62
C TYR A 9 4.67 5.56 14.04
N TYR A 10 5.78 5.01 14.51
CA TYR A 10 6.45 5.41 15.73
C TYR A 10 7.80 6.03 15.35
N PHE A 11 7.90 7.33 15.55
CA PHE A 11 9.15 8.05 15.40
C PHE A 11 9.86 8.03 16.76
N ASP A 12 11.15 7.69 16.77
CA ASP A 12 11.94 7.59 17.99
C ASP A 12 12.12 9.01 18.58
N THR A 13 11.23 9.37 19.49
CA THR A 13 11.29 10.60 20.27
C THR A 13 11.27 10.20 21.73
N ASP A 14 12.27 10.63 22.50
CA ASP A 14 12.39 10.40 23.97
C ASP A 14 11.22 11.00 24.78
N ASP A 15 10.30 11.66 24.11
CA ASP A 15 9.11 12.30 24.71
C ASP A 15 7.92 12.16 23.74
N ASP A 16 6.71 12.11 24.30
CA ASP A 16 5.42 12.14 23.58
C ASP A 16 5.22 13.51 22.84
N THR A 17 6.32 14.12 22.41
CA THR A 17 6.39 15.39 21.74
C THR A 17 6.04 15.27 20.27
N ASP A 18 5.38 16.28 19.76
CA ASP A 18 4.93 16.42 18.37
C ASP A 18 6.03 16.00 17.38
N ILE A 19 5.67 15.14 16.43
CA ILE A 19 6.53 14.77 15.32
C ILE A 19 6.86 16.04 14.54
N ASP A 20 8.13 16.43 14.52
CA ASP A 20 8.60 17.57 13.73
C ASP A 20 8.71 17.15 12.25
N ILE A 21 7.62 17.29 11.52
CA ILE A 21 7.63 17.17 10.06
C ILE A 21 8.10 18.51 9.51
N LYS A 22 9.25 18.50 8.86
CA LYS A 22 9.83 19.67 8.24
C LYS A 22 8.88 20.30 7.22
N ASP A 23 8.55 21.56 7.40
CA ASP A 23 7.67 22.32 6.51
C ASP A 23 8.11 22.21 5.04
N GLY A 24 7.15 21.97 4.15
CA GLY A 24 7.38 21.85 2.71
C GLY A 24 8.08 20.56 2.28
N SER A 25 8.41 19.64 3.21
CA SER A 25 9.06 18.38 2.86
C SER A 25 8.09 17.29 2.39
N TYR A 26 6.79 17.41 2.71
CA TYR A 26 5.80 16.40 2.37
C TYR A 26 5.35 16.52 0.91
N VAL A 27 5.72 15.54 0.11
CA VAL A 27 5.40 15.48 -1.32
C VAL A 27 4.77 14.15 -1.66
N ARG A 28 3.62 14.18 -2.34
CA ARG A 28 3.02 13.00 -2.98
C ARG A 28 3.12 13.14 -4.49
N LYS A 29 3.50 12.06 -5.15
CA LYS A 29 3.64 12.01 -6.60
C LYS A 29 3.01 10.74 -7.15
N LEU A 30 2.27 10.90 -8.26
CA LEU A 30 1.83 9.80 -9.11
C LEU A 30 2.60 9.83 -10.42
N ASP A 31 3.42 8.81 -10.65
CA ASP A 31 4.13 8.61 -11.91
C ASP A 31 3.26 7.78 -12.85
N LEU A 32 2.60 8.45 -13.80
CA LEU A 32 1.71 7.81 -14.77
C LEU A 32 2.45 6.92 -15.77
N ASN A 33 3.71 7.20 -16.06
CA ASN A 33 4.49 6.39 -16.99
C ASN A 33 4.88 5.03 -16.42
N ASN A 34 5.00 4.95 -15.11
CA ASN A 34 5.42 3.73 -14.40
C ASN A 34 4.31 3.15 -13.49
N ALA A 35 3.16 3.80 -13.39
CA ALA A 35 2.08 3.48 -12.45
C ALA A 35 2.56 3.32 -11.00
N LEU A 36 3.38 4.26 -10.54
CA LEU A 36 3.93 4.28 -9.20
C LEU A 36 3.42 5.51 -8.45
N ALA A 37 2.91 5.30 -7.24
CA ALA A 37 2.66 6.39 -6.32
C ALA A 37 3.79 6.45 -5.29
N THR A 38 4.23 7.65 -4.95
CA THR A 38 5.26 7.88 -3.93
C THR A 38 4.81 8.93 -2.94
N THR A 39 5.26 8.80 -1.69
CA THR A 39 5.17 9.84 -0.67
C THR A 39 6.55 10.00 -0.07
N GLU A 40 7.05 11.22 -0.03
CA GLU A 40 8.33 11.57 0.57
C GLU A 40 8.09 12.66 1.62
N PHE A 41 8.78 12.58 2.75
CA PHE A 41 8.76 13.60 3.79
C PHE A 41 10.01 13.49 4.67
N GLU A 42 10.31 14.56 5.39
CA GLU A 42 11.41 14.59 6.37
C GLU A 42 10.80 14.81 7.77
N ALA A 43 11.11 13.91 8.70
CA ALA A 43 10.71 14.02 10.09
C ALA A 43 11.89 13.69 10.99
N ASN A 44 12.14 14.49 12.02
CA ASN A 44 13.25 14.32 12.95
C ASN A 44 14.60 14.13 12.22
N GLU A 45 14.89 15.00 11.23
CA GLU A 45 16.09 14.96 10.38
C GLU A 45 16.31 13.64 9.61
N THR A 46 15.28 12.83 9.46
CA THR A 46 15.29 11.58 8.70
C THR A 46 14.33 11.70 7.51
N LYS A 47 14.81 11.34 6.33
CA LYS A 47 13.98 11.33 5.12
C LYS A 47 13.33 9.98 4.97
N TYR A 48 12.02 9.99 4.88
CA TYR A 48 11.19 8.82 4.65
C TYR A 48 10.66 8.82 3.23
N ARG A 49 10.63 7.64 2.63
CA ARG A 49 10.03 7.39 1.33
C ARG A 49 9.09 6.20 1.41
N ARG A 50 7.89 6.38 0.89
CA ARG A 50 6.91 5.32 0.67
C ARG A 50 6.68 5.18 -0.81
N GLU A 51 6.62 3.95 -1.30
CA GLU A 51 6.33 3.64 -2.68
C GLU A 51 5.20 2.61 -2.75
N TYR A 52 4.25 2.83 -3.65
CA TYR A 52 3.04 2.02 -3.75
C TYR A 52 2.81 1.62 -5.20
N PHE A 53 2.45 0.37 -5.43
CA PHE A 53 1.92 -0.09 -6.70
C PHE A 53 1.03 -1.32 -6.53
N VAL A 54 0.14 -1.54 -7.50
CA VAL A 54 -0.67 -2.75 -7.62
C VAL A 54 -0.20 -3.49 -8.85
N SER A 55 0.45 -4.63 -8.65
CA SER A 55 1.01 -5.42 -9.73
C SER A 55 -0.09 -6.23 -10.40
N ARG A 56 -0.33 -5.94 -11.69
CA ARG A 56 -1.23 -6.75 -12.51
C ARG A 56 -0.64 -8.12 -12.83
N ASP A 57 0.68 -8.22 -12.91
CA ASP A 57 1.38 -9.47 -13.24
C ASP A 57 1.33 -10.46 -12.08
N ALA A 58 1.51 -9.98 -10.86
CA ALA A 58 1.53 -10.79 -9.64
C ALA A 58 0.20 -10.79 -8.86
N ASP A 59 -0.81 -10.01 -9.25
CA ASP A 59 -2.09 -9.82 -8.56
C ASP A 59 -1.95 -9.45 -7.06
N VAL A 60 -0.92 -8.64 -6.74
CA VAL A 60 -0.66 -8.16 -5.39
C VAL A 60 -0.52 -6.64 -5.35
N ALA A 61 -0.91 -6.04 -4.24
CA ALA A 61 -0.52 -4.69 -3.89
C ALA A 61 0.77 -4.73 -3.08
N VAL A 62 1.70 -3.84 -3.40
CA VAL A 62 3.00 -3.73 -2.74
C VAL A 62 3.20 -2.32 -2.21
N ILE A 63 3.59 -2.22 -0.94
CA ILE A 63 3.96 -0.98 -0.29
C ILE A 63 5.39 -1.12 0.24
N ARG A 64 6.26 -0.21 -0.16
CA ARG A 64 7.64 -0.15 0.32
C ARG A 64 7.82 1.06 1.22
N LEU A 65 8.40 0.85 2.40
CA LEU A 65 8.80 1.89 3.34
C LEU A 65 10.32 1.88 3.42
N ASP A 66 10.93 3.02 3.16
CA ASP A 66 12.37 3.24 3.24
C ASP A 66 12.65 4.50 4.08
N ALA A 67 13.82 4.54 4.75
CA ALA A 67 14.38 5.72 5.37
C ALA A 67 15.84 5.90 4.96
N ASP A 68 16.36 7.12 4.99
CA ASP A 68 17.76 7.41 4.64
C ASP A 68 18.76 7.08 5.77
N LYS A 69 18.23 6.78 6.97
CA LYS A 69 18.99 6.28 8.11
C LYS A 69 18.54 4.85 8.46
N SER A 70 19.43 4.05 9.05
CA SER A 70 19.11 2.70 9.51
C SER A 70 18.23 2.70 10.76
N LYS A 71 17.42 1.64 10.93
CA LYS A 71 16.55 1.41 12.10
C LYS A 71 15.44 2.44 12.32
N MET A 72 15.06 3.18 11.27
CA MET A 72 14.06 4.26 11.37
C MET A 72 12.64 3.82 11.00
N ILE A 73 12.43 2.55 10.62
CA ILE A 73 11.10 2.06 10.32
C ILE A 73 10.55 1.28 11.52
N SER A 74 9.75 1.97 12.32
CA SER A 74 8.98 1.38 13.43
C SER A 74 7.49 1.67 13.18
N VAL A 75 6.70 0.62 12.94
CA VAL A 75 5.29 0.75 12.57
C VAL A 75 4.44 -0.36 13.17
N ASP A 76 3.16 -0.04 13.43
CA ASP A 76 2.10 -1.02 13.61
C ASP A 76 1.21 -1.05 12.38
N ILE A 77 0.91 -2.23 11.87
CA ILE A 77 0.14 -2.40 10.64
C ILE A 77 -1.06 -3.27 10.94
N LYS A 78 -2.25 -2.83 10.50
CA LYS A 78 -3.52 -3.54 10.68
C LYS A 78 -4.30 -3.62 9.40
N LEU A 79 -5.07 -4.69 9.26
CA LEU A 79 -6.21 -4.73 8.35
C LEU A 79 -7.45 -4.34 9.13
N GLU A 80 -8.25 -3.41 8.60
CA GLU A 80 -9.46 -2.93 9.25
C GLU A 80 -10.65 -2.96 8.29
N ARG A 81 -11.76 -3.44 8.83
CA ARG A 81 -13.06 -3.41 8.16
C ARG A 81 -14.15 -3.16 9.21
N PRO A 82 -15.17 -2.32 8.94
CA PRO A 82 -16.15 -1.91 9.94
C PRO A 82 -17.13 -3.01 10.34
N GLU A 83 -17.37 -4.00 9.48
CA GLU A 83 -18.39 -5.03 9.72
C GLU A 83 -18.10 -6.34 8.97
N ARG A 84 -18.72 -7.44 9.43
CA ARG A 84 -18.67 -8.76 8.79
C ARG A 84 -17.26 -9.21 8.50
N VAL A 85 -16.45 -9.17 9.53
CA VAL A 85 -15.02 -9.44 9.46
C VAL A 85 -14.61 -10.33 10.63
N GLU A 86 -13.78 -11.29 10.30
CA GLU A 86 -13.01 -12.11 11.20
C GLU A 86 -11.53 -11.99 10.83
N TYR A 87 -10.67 -12.20 11.80
CA TYR A 87 -9.23 -12.12 11.65
C TYR A 87 -8.58 -13.41 12.13
N ASP A 88 -7.49 -13.77 11.45
CA ASP A 88 -6.60 -14.84 11.86
C ASP A 88 -5.15 -14.42 11.59
N THR A 89 -4.21 -15.11 12.21
CA THR A 89 -2.77 -14.93 11.98
C THR A 89 -2.17 -16.30 11.68
N GLU A 90 -1.73 -16.48 10.46
CA GLU A 90 -1.16 -17.73 9.99
C GLU A 90 0.05 -17.46 9.06
N ASP A 91 1.06 -18.33 9.09
CA ASP A 91 2.22 -18.29 8.19
C ASP A 91 2.91 -16.91 8.09
N ASN A 92 3.01 -16.19 9.22
CA ASN A 92 3.50 -14.81 9.26
C ASN A 92 2.71 -13.87 8.33
N ALA A 93 1.39 -13.98 8.34
CA ALA A 93 0.47 -13.08 7.66
C ALA A 93 -0.75 -12.81 8.54
N ILE A 94 -1.32 -11.62 8.41
CA ILE A 94 -2.67 -11.34 8.89
C ILE A 94 -3.65 -11.74 7.80
N VAL A 95 -4.65 -12.51 8.19
CA VAL A 95 -5.77 -12.91 7.34
C VAL A 95 -7.03 -12.21 7.81
N MET A 96 -7.68 -11.48 6.93
CA MET A 96 -8.98 -10.85 7.14
C MET A 96 -9.99 -11.51 6.20
N PHE A 97 -11.08 -12.06 6.74
CA PHE A 97 -12.07 -12.77 5.96
C PHE A 97 -13.49 -12.53 6.48
N GLY A 98 -14.47 -12.91 5.68
CA GLY A 98 -15.86 -12.79 6.07
C GLY A 98 -16.82 -13.07 4.92
N GLN A 99 -18.12 -12.88 5.21
CA GLN A 99 -19.19 -13.03 4.22
C GLN A 99 -20.12 -11.82 4.26
N LEU A 100 -20.42 -11.27 3.08
CA LEU A 100 -21.33 -10.15 2.92
C LEU A 100 -22.79 -10.63 2.98
N LYS A 101 -23.73 -9.69 3.18
CA LYS A 101 -25.15 -9.94 2.94
C LYS A 101 -25.47 -9.81 1.46
N ASP A 102 -26.39 -10.63 0.99
CA ASP A 102 -26.95 -10.52 -0.37
C ASP A 102 -28.24 -9.65 -0.42
N GLY A 103 -28.68 -9.16 0.75
CA GLY A 103 -29.90 -8.38 0.88
C GLY A 103 -31.17 -9.22 1.17
N SER A 104 -31.03 -10.55 1.23
CA SER A 104 -32.10 -11.47 1.66
C SER A 104 -31.99 -11.81 3.15
N ASP A 105 -32.95 -12.58 3.67
CA ASP A 105 -32.99 -13.05 5.08
C ASP A 105 -31.94 -14.14 5.36
N GLY A 106 -30.72 -14.01 4.86
CA GLY A 106 -29.63 -14.94 5.08
C GLY A 106 -28.26 -14.34 4.82
N ASP A 107 -27.20 -14.94 5.37
CA ASP A 107 -25.80 -14.58 5.12
C ASP A 107 -25.26 -15.33 3.89
N GLN A 108 -25.92 -15.14 2.73
CA GLN A 108 -25.66 -15.86 1.48
C GLN A 108 -24.81 -15.06 0.47
N GLY A 109 -24.32 -13.87 0.87
CA GLY A 109 -23.57 -12.99 -0.01
C GLY A 109 -22.13 -13.46 -0.26
N LEU A 110 -21.38 -12.64 -0.98
CA LEU A 110 -19.98 -12.92 -1.32
C LEU A 110 -19.11 -13.20 -0.10
N LYS A 111 -18.35 -14.27 -0.15
CA LYS A 111 -17.23 -14.52 0.74
C LYS A 111 -15.98 -13.84 0.21
N TYR A 112 -15.17 -13.35 1.12
CA TYR A 112 -13.90 -12.71 0.78
C TYR A 112 -12.80 -13.15 1.73
N LEU A 113 -11.57 -13.08 1.25
CA LEU A 113 -10.35 -13.24 2.04
C LEU A 113 -9.32 -12.23 1.57
N SER A 114 -8.61 -11.64 2.51
CA SER A 114 -7.48 -10.75 2.27
C SER A 114 -6.32 -11.21 3.14
N LYS A 115 -5.12 -11.23 2.58
CA LYS A 115 -3.90 -11.63 3.29
C LYS A 115 -2.86 -10.53 3.17
N LEU A 116 -2.22 -10.19 4.30
CA LEU A 116 -1.17 -9.20 4.40
C LEU A 116 0.04 -9.79 5.11
N THR A 117 1.19 -9.69 4.49
CA THR A 117 2.49 -10.07 5.08
C THR A 117 3.49 -8.95 4.92
N VAL A 118 4.60 -9.04 5.64
CA VAL A 118 5.73 -8.10 5.51
C VAL A 118 7.05 -8.83 5.35
N GLU A 119 7.95 -8.20 4.58
CA GLU A 119 9.37 -8.54 4.50
C GLU A 119 10.16 -7.35 5.02
N ASN A 120 11.02 -7.58 6.00
CA ASN A 120 11.84 -6.54 6.62
C ASN A 120 13.33 -6.74 6.33
N ASP A 121 14.04 -5.62 6.21
CA ASP A 121 15.49 -5.57 6.22
C ASP A 121 15.90 -4.96 7.57
N GLY A 122 16.61 -5.74 8.40
CA GLY A 122 16.86 -5.38 9.78
C GLY A 122 15.65 -5.40 10.71
N GLY A 123 15.84 -5.04 11.97
CA GLY A 123 14.78 -4.90 12.95
C GLY A 123 14.10 -6.20 13.38
N LYS A 124 12.92 -6.07 13.98
CA LYS A 124 12.11 -7.19 14.49
C LYS A 124 10.67 -7.07 13.99
N VAL A 125 10.07 -8.21 13.66
CA VAL A 125 8.66 -8.32 13.29
C VAL A 125 7.97 -9.29 14.25
N LEU A 126 6.82 -8.87 14.77
CA LEU A 126 5.92 -9.69 15.58
C LEU A 126 4.53 -9.65 14.97
N TYR A 127 3.85 -10.77 14.99
CA TYR A 127 2.45 -10.90 14.58
C TYR A 127 1.61 -11.12 15.82
N GLU A 128 0.68 -10.23 16.11
CA GLU A 128 -0.18 -10.22 17.28
C GLU A 128 -1.63 -10.02 16.86
N ASP A 129 -2.50 -11.01 17.09
CA ASP A 129 -3.91 -10.96 16.70
C ASP A 129 -4.10 -10.49 15.23
N ASN A 130 -4.63 -9.28 15.03
CA ASN A 130 -4.81 -8.68 13.70
C ASN A 130 -3.80 -7.56 13.39
N LYS A 131 -2.61 -7.60 14.02
CA LYS A 131 -1.60 -6.55 13.95
C LYS A 131 -0.21 -7.12 13.66
N ILE A 132 0.52 -6.45 12.77
CA ILE A 132 1.95 -6.66 12.55
C ILE A 132 2.69 -5.53 13.23
N VAL A 133 3.57 -5.85 14.16
CA VAL A 133 4.42 -4.91 14.88
C VAL A 133 5.83 -5.00 14.32
N VAL A 134 6.32 -3.91 13.77
CA VAL A 134 7.69 -3.80 13.25
C VAL A 134 8.44 -2.76 14.06
N ARG A 135 9.67 -3.09 14.47
CA ARG A 135 10.55 -2.17 15.21
C ARG A 135 11.96 -2.19 14.63
N ASP A 136 12.55 -1.01 14.50
CA ASP A 136 13.96 -0.79 14.11
C ASP A 136 14.33 -1.39 12.76
N ALA A 137 13.42 -1.48 11.81
CA ALA A 137 13.75 -1.96 10.48
C ALA A 137 14.44 -0.84 9.66
N ASP A 138 15.36 -1.25 8.78
CA ASP A 138 15.98 -0.35 7.81
C ASP A 138 15.04 -0.12 6.64
N LYS A 139 14.30 -1.16 6.25
CA LYS A 139 13.32 -1.14 5.17
C LYS A 139 12.20 -2.15 5.45
N LEU A 140 11.03 -1.87 4.90
CA LEU A 140 9.88 -2.75 5.04
C LEU A 140 9.11 -2.83 3.72
N THR A 141 8.79 -4.04 3.29
CA THR A 141 7.88 -4.28 2.15
C THR A 141 6.64 -4.97 2.65
N LEU A 142 5.48 -4.38 2.41
CA LEU A 142 4.19 -5.00 2.65
C LEU A 142 3.71 -5.63 1.33
N ILE A 143 3.21 -6.85 1.39
CA ILE A 143 2.60 -7.56 0.26
C ILE A 143 1.17 -7.93 0.67
N PHE A 144 0.22 -7.53 -0.15
CA PHE A 144 -1.21 -7.73 0.10
C PHE A 144 -1.88 -8.32 -1.14
N SER A 145 -2.73 -9.32 -0.91
CA SER A 145 -3.64 -9.83 -1.93
C SER A 145 -5.01 -10.12 -1.36
N SER A 146 -6.01 -10.17 -2.21
CA SER A 146 -7.38 -10.43 -1.82
C SER A 146 -8.17 -11.09 -2.95
N ALA A 147 -9.08 -11.97 -2.59
CA ALA A 147 -10.03 -12.56 -3.53
C ALA A 147 -11.40 -12.81 -2.89
N THR A 148 -12.36 -13.12 -3.75
CA THR A 148 -13.73 -13.49 -3.38
C THR A 148 -14.14 -14.78 -4.08
N ASN A 149 -15.19 -15.42 -3.56
CA ASN A 149 -15.77 -16.60 -4.21
C ASN A 149 -16.63 -16.29 -5.46
N TYR A 150 -16.62 -15.04 -5.96
CA TYR A 150 -17.46 -14.66 -7.12
C TYR A 150 -17.10 -15.40 -8.40
N LYS A 151 -15.79 -15.51 -8.68
CA LYS A 151 -15.29 -16.17 -9.90
C LYS A 151 -14.60 -17.50 -9.62
N ASN A 152 -14.21 -17.75 -8.36
CA ASN A 152 -13.40 -18.89 -7.99
C ASN A 152 -13.79 -19.37 -6.59
N ASP A 153 -14.42 -20.53 -6.51
CA ASP A 153 -14.79 -21.15 -5.24
C ASP A 153 -13.55 -21.48 -4.39
N ASN A 154 -12.39 -21.64 -5.02
CA ASN A 154 -11.10 -21.93 -4.40
C ASN A 154 -10.31 -20.63 -4.10
N TYR A 155 -11.00 -19.51 -3.85
CA TYR A 155 -10.41 -18.18 -3.66
C TYR A 155 -9.35 -18.13 -2.55
N VAL A 156 -9.48 -18.95 -1.51
CA VAL A 156 -8.49 -19.05 -0.41
C VAL A 156 -7.16 -19.56 -0.94
N ALA A 157 -7.13 -20.74 -1.53
CA ALA A 157 -5.92 -21.33 -2.11
C ALA A 157 -5.34 -20.45 -3.24
N PHE A 158 -6.20 -19.70 -3.95
CA PHE A 158 -5.77 -18.76 -4.95
C PHE A 158 -4.96 -17.61 -4.33
N VAL A 159 -5.44 -16.98 -3.24
CA VAL A 159 -4.70 -15.93 -2.53
C VAL A 159 -3.39 -16.48 -1.96
N ASP A 160 -3.41 -17.69 -1.38
CA ASP A 160 -2.19 -18.34 -0.86
C ASP A 160 -1.13 -18.48 -1.95
N SER A 161 -1.53 -18.98 -3.13
CA SER A 161 -0.64 -19.11 -4.29
C SER A 161 -0.04 -17.79 -4.74
N LEU A 162 -0.84 -16.70 -4.78
CA LEU A 162 -0.35 -15.37 -5.14
C LEU A 162 0.65 -14.82 -4.11
N MET A 163 0.35 -15.02 -2.83
CA MET A 163 1.22 -14.55 -1.74
C MET A 163 2.54 -15.32 -1.72
N ASP A 164 2.54 -16.63 -1.96
CA ASP A 164 3.74 -17.46 -2.00
C ASP A 164 4.61 -17.12 -3.21
N ASP A 165 4.01 -16.91 -4.38
CA ASP A 165 4.73 -16.46 -5.56
C ASP A 165 5.37 -15.08 -5.32
N ALA A 166 4.60 -14.12 -4.82
CA ALA A 166 5.10 -12.77 -4.55
C ALA A 166 6.24 -12.77 -3.52
N LYS A 167 6.14 -13.54 -2.43
CA LYS A 167 7.21 -13.71 -1.43
C LYS A 167 8.48 -14.36 -1.98
N SER A 168 8.39 -15.14 -3.05
CA SER A 168 9.56 -15.73 -3.70
C SER A 168 10.41 -14.72 -4.47
N HIS A 169 9.92 -13.49 -4.64
CA HIS A 169 10.50 -12.46 -5.48
C HIS A 169 10.89 -11.23 -4.66
N SER A 170 12.05 -10.62 -4.96
CA SER A 170 12.44 -9.37 -4.33
C SER A 170 11.52 -8.21 -4.74
N PHE A 171 11.39 -7.19 -3.88
CA PHE A 171 10.71 -5.93 -4.20
C PHE A 171 11.12 -5.36 -5.58
N LYS A 172 12.43 -5.37 -5.86
CA LYS A 172 12.97 -4.87 -7.14
C LYS A 172 12.45 -5.67 -8.34
N HIS A 173 12.28 -6.98 -8.19
CA HIS A 173 11.73 -7.85 -9.23
C HIS A 173 10.24 -7.56 -9.45
N LEU A 174 9.43 -7.52 -8.39
CA LEU A 174 8.01 -7.20 -8.45
C LEU A 174 7.77 -5.83 -9.11
N LYS A 175 8.51 -4.82 -8.69
CA LYS A 175 8.42 -3.48 -9.28
C LYS A 175 8.78 -3.46 -10.76
N LYS A 176 9.86 -4.13 -11.17
CA LYS A 176 10.29 -4.18 -12.57
C LYS A 176 9.22 -4.84 -13.45
N ASN A 177 8.65 -5.95 -13.01
CA ASN A 177 7.61 -6.66 -13.75
C ASN A 177 6.32 -5.86 -13.82
N HIS A 178 5.92 -5.21 -12.72
CA HIS A 178 4.79 -4.28 -12.68
C HIS A 178 4.92 -3.20 -13.75
N ILE A 179 6.04 -2.46 -13.76
CA ILE A 179 6.29 -1.38 -14.73
C ILE A 179 6.22 -1.92 -16.15
N LYS A 180 6.89 -3.05 -16.42
CA LYS A 180 6.90 -3.67 -17.75
C LYS A 180 5.49 -4.03 -18.22
N SER A 181 4.73 -4.75 -17.41
CA SER A 181 3.38 -5.20 -17.78
C SER A 181 2.39 -4.04 -17.92
N TYR A 182 2.56 -2.97 -17.13
CA TYR A 182 1.80 -1.74 -17.25
C TYR A 182 2.11 -1.01 -18.56
N GLN A 183 3.39 -0.78 -18.86
CA GLN A 183 3.83 -0.06 -20.05
C GLN A 183 3.46 -0.77 -21.37
N GLU A 184 3.37 -2.09 -21.37
CA GLU A 184 2.88 -2.87 -22.53
C GLU A 184 1.46 -2.43 -22.96
N LEU A 185 0.65 -1.92 -22.05
CA LEU A 185 -0.69 -1.41 -22.35
C LEU A 185 -0.70 0.11 -22.47
N PHE A 186 -0.10 0.81 -21.51
CA PHE A 186 -0.13 2.26 -21.40
C PHE A 186 0.47 2.95 -22.62
N ASN A 187 1.59 2.45 -23.12
CA ASN A 187 2.29 3.04 -24.28
C ASN A 187 1.62 2.75 -25.64
N ARG A 188 0.45 2.08 -25.66
CA ARG A 188 -0.30 1.85 -26.91
C ARG A 188 -1.11 3.06 -27.36
N VAL A 189 -1.36 3.99 -26.46
CA VAL A 189 -2.15 5.19 -26.74
C VAL A 189 -1.38 6.39 -26.21
N GLU A 190 -1.16 7.37 -27.10
CA GLU A 190 -0.60 8.67 -26.78
C GLU A 190 -1.57 9.73 -27.28
N VAL A 191 -1.87 10.72 -26.43
CA VAL A 191 -2.72 11.86 -26.78
C VAL A 191 -1.95 13.13 -26.44
N ASP A 192 -1.69 13.93 -27.46
CA ASP A 192 -1.04 15.23 -27.35
C ASP A 192 -2.09 16.33 -27.54
N PHE A 193 -2.28 17.17 -26.52
CA PHE A 193 -3.17 18.34 -26.57
C PHE A 193 -2.44 19.63 -26.92
N GLY A 194 -1.19 19.55 -27.37
CA GLY A 194 -0.32 20.67 -27.67
C GLY A 194 0.56 21.09 -26.49
N GLU A 195 1.12 22.31 -26.56
CA GLU A 195 2.00 22.82 -25.52
C GLU A 195 1.21 23.02 -24.22
N GLY A 196 1.37 22.06 -23.29
CA GLY A 196 0.82 22.18 -21.96
C GLY A 196 1.61 23.14 -21.07
N ILE A 197 1.00 23.59 -19.99
CA ILE A 197 1.70 24.35 -18.94
C ILE A 197 2.72 23.41 -18.29
N THR A 198 4.00 23.71 -18.48
CA THR A 198 5.15 22.94 -17.96
C THR A 198 5.61 23.43 -16.59
N ASP A 199 4.73 23.98 -15.78
CA ASP A 199 5.11 24.41 -14.46
C ASP A 199 5.04 23.24 -13.44
N ASN A 200 5.86 23.32 -12.41
CA ASN A 200 5.87 22.36 -11.30
C ASN A 200 4.80 22.68 -10.24
N HIS A 201 3.74 23.39 -10.64
CA HIS A 201 2.66 23.78 -9.74
C HIS A 201 1.88 22.52 -9.31
N PRO A 202 1.73 22.26 -8.00
CA PRO A 202 0.98 21.12 -7.51
C PRO A 202 -0.45 21.08 -8.06
N ILE A 203 -1.00 19.90 -8.28
CA ILE A 203 -2.30 19.77 -8.93
C ILE A 203 -3.46 20.27 -8.07
N ASP A 204 -3.31 20.23 -6.76
CA ASP A 204 -4.24 20.79 -5.78
C ASP A 204 -4.29 22.31 -5.83
N ASP A 205 -3.12 22.98 -5.95
CA ASP A 205 -3.04 24.42 -6.13
C ASP A 205 -3.66 24.84 -7.48
N ARG A 206 -3.36 24.11 -8.55
CA ARG A 206 -3.95 24.35 -9.87
C ARG A 206 -5.48 24.19 -9.89
N LEU A 207 -6.00 23.27 -9.09
CA LEU A 207 -7.43 23.09 -8.96
C LEU A 207 -8.11 24.27 -8.23
N LEU A 208 -7.42 24.84 -7.23
CA LEU A 208 -7.88 26.03 -6.52
C LEU A 208 -7.85 27.25 -7.44
N ASP A 209 -6.73 27.48 -8.15
CA ASP A 209 -6.58 28.58 -9.10
C ASP A 209 -7.69 28.53 -10.18
N PHE A 210 -8.01 27.34 -10.68
CA PHE A 210 -9.09 27.17 -11.66
C PHE A 210 -10.48 27.54 -11.09
N GLN A 211 -10.70 27.33 -9.80
CA GLN A 211 -11.96 27.71 -9.14
C GLN A 211 -12.05 29.22 -8.94
N ASP A 212 -10.91 29.89 -8.72
CA ASP A 212 -10.85 31.36 -8.47
C ASP A 212 -10.90 32.17 -9.78
N GLU A 213 -10.54 31.59 -10.94
CA GLU A 213 -10.61 32.26 -12.25
C GLU A 213 -12.02 32.27 -12.88
N ASP A 214 -12.99 31.52 -12.34
CA ASP A 214 -14.37 31.41 -12.87
C ASP A 214 -15.37 32.37 -12.21
N ASP A 215 -14.91 33.36 -11.43
CA ASP A 215 -15.67 34.49 -10.91
C ASP A 215 -15.25 35.80 -11.70
#